data_d6dec3d0a98dad786136a5f9546c9385
#
_entry.id   d6dec3d0a98dad786136a5f9546c9385
#
_cell.length_a   1.000
_cell.length_b   1.000
_cell.length_c   1.000
_cell.angle_alpha   90.00
_cell.angle_beta   90.00
_cell.angle_gamma   90.00
#
_symmetry.space_group_name_H-M   'P 1'
#
loop_
_entity.id
_entity.type
_entity.pdbx_description
1 polymer ?
#
loop_
_entity_poly.entity_id
_entity_poly.type
_entity_poly.pdbx_seq_one_letter_code
_entity_poly.pdbx_strand_id
1 'polypeptide(L)'
;MPKHNFDFPKGRIEVFEISSSAVSNNILGDPTVRQVAIYLPDDYDNNADDYPLLVDIVGFTGSGLGHTGWKAFGESVPQRVERLVREEKMGRVIVAFPDCFTSLGGNQYINSSVMGNWADFLVDEMLPQIEDRYRVRSGRESRGLFGKSSGGYGAIVHGMLYADAWGAIACHSGDMAFDWVYRNDFPKTVMHLEQYDGDIAVFMENIEKSRKISGDDMHALMILAMAATYDPAPDLPYGVRLPVDTETSELDSDLWSRWLEWDPINLIERINVQENLRSLKGLFIDCGKQDQYGLVFGARMLKKELDRLGIEHAYEEFSDNHSSIDYRMDVSLPYLYQKICGI
;
A
#
# COMPACT_ATOMS: atom_id res chain seq x y z
N MET A 1 -15.74 20.29 10.73
CA MET A 1 -16.30 19.04 10.17
C MET A 1 -15.99 19.02 8.68
N PRO A 2 -15.44 17.93 8.15
CA PRO A 2 -15.17 17.84 6.71
C PRO A 2 -16.46 18.07 5.92
N LYS A 3 -16.35 18.82 4.83
CA LYS A 3 -17.48 19.06 3.95
C LYS A 3 -17.73 17.79 3.11
N HIS A 4 -18.97 17.26 3.16
CA HIS A 4 -19.32 16.12 2.30
C HIS A 4 -19.41 16.55 0.84
N ASN A 5 -18.90 15.71 -0.06
CA ASN A 5 -19.05 15.90 -1.48
C ASN A 5 -20.34 15.19 -1.95
N PHE A 6 -21.34 15.98 -2.38
CA PHE A 6 -22.62 15.47 -2.88
C PHE A 6 -22.62 15.21 -4.41
N ASP A 7 -21.55 15.61 -5.10
CA ASP A 7 -21.46 15.38 -6.54
C ASP A 7 -21.15 13.90 -6.81
N PHE A 8 -21.90 13.26 -7.67
CA PHE A 8 -21.56 11.93 -8.17
C PHE A 8 -20.51 12.06 -9.27
N PRO A 9 -19.58 11.10 -9.37
CA PRO A 9 -18.64 11.05 -10.48
C PRO A 9 -19.41 10.98 -11.81
N LYS A 10 -18.98 11.78 -12.80
CA LYS A 10 -19.50 11.72 -14.17
C LYS A 10 -18.82 10.63 -14.99
N GLY A 11 -17.59 10.31 -14.62
CA GLY A 11 -16.87 9.16 -15.11
C GLY A 11 -17.49 7.87 -14.60
N ARG A 12 -17.04 6.74 -15.10
CA ARG A 12 -17.57 5.43 -14.72
C ARG A 12 -16.53 4.52 -14.11
N ILE A 13 -17.02 3.57 -13.35
CA ILE A 13 -16.22 2.47 -12.80
C ILE A 13 -16.53 1.22 -13.63
N GLU A 14 -15.48 0.60 -14.15
CA GLU A 14 -15.52 -0.75 -14.72
C GLU A 14 -14.76 -1.70 -13.81
N VAL A 15 -15.16 -2.96 -13.75
CA VAL A 15 -14.48 -4.00 -12.97
C VAL A 15 -14.17 -5.16 -13.90
N PHE A 16 -12.93 -5.63 -13.85
CA PHE A 16 -12.54 -6.84 -14.55
C PHE A 16 -11.79 -7.78 -13.61
N GLU A 17 -11.71 -9.04 -14.00
CA GLU A 17 -11.07 -10.09 -13.23
C GLU A 17 -9.74 -10.51 -13.88
N ILE A 18 -8.76 -10.80 -13.03
CA ILE A 18 -7.47 -11.37 -13.38
C ILE A 18 -7.39 -12.75 -12.74
N SER A 19 -7.25 -13.79 -13.55
CA SER A 19 -6.85 -15.11 -13.08
C SER A 19 -5.33 -15.08 -12.89
N SER A 20 -4.89 -14.84 -11.66
CA SER A 20 -3.50 -14.58 -11.34
C SER A 20 -2.72 -15.89 -11.13
N SER A 21 -1.60 -16.01 -11.82
CA SER A 21 -0.58 -17.02 -11.54
C SER A 21 0.35 -16.57 -10.41
N ALA A 22 0.59 -15.28 -10.29
CA ALA A 22 1.49 -14.70 -9.29
C ALA A 22 1.02 -14.98 -7.85
N VAL A 23 -0.28 -14.90 -7.57
CA VAL A 23 -0.82 -15.19 -6.23
C VAL A 23 -1.30 -16.64 -6.06
N SER A 24 -1.08 -17.52 -7.06
CA SER A 24 -1.47 -18.93 -6.98
C SER A 24 -0.63 -19.76 -6.01
N ASN A 25 0.52 -19.22 -5.61
CA ASN A 25 1.42 -19.85 -4.64
C ASN A 25 1.06 -19.54 -3.17
N ASN A 26 -0.03 -18.78 -2.91
CA ASN A 26 -0.42 -18.51 -1.53
C ASN A 26 -0.87 -19.80 -0.83
N ILE A 27 -0.41 -20.00 0.42
CA ILE A 27 -0.79 -21.17 1.22
C ILE A 27 -2.04 -20.91 2.07
N LEU A 28 -2.56 -19.69 2.06
CA LEU A 28 -3.75 -19.28 2.81
C LEU A 28 -5.04 -19.81 2.19
N GLY A 29 -4.98 -20.30 0.94
CA GLY A 29 -6.17 -20.74 0.18
C GLY A 29 -7.00 -19.56 -0.34
N ASP A 30 -6.46 -18.36 -0.37
CA ASP A 30 -7.13 -17.18 -0.90
C ASP A 30 -7.39 -17.32 -2.41
N PRO A 31 -8.49 -16.72 -2.92
CA PRO A 31 -8.81 -16.78 -4.32
C PRO A 31 -7.69 -16.23 -5.22
N THR A 32 -7.41 -16.95 -6.30
CA THR A 32 -6.44 -16.50 -7.32
C THR A 32 -7.07 -15.64 -8.40
N VAL A 33 -8.39 -15.60 -8.49
CA VAL A 33 -9.12 -14.65 -9.34
C VAL A 33 -9.31 -13.37 -8.53
N ARG A 34 -8.68 -12.29 -9.00
CA ARG A 34 -8.67 -10.99 -8.31
C ARG A 34 -9.38 -9.95 -9.15
N GLN A 35 -10.16 -9.08 -8.50
CA GLN A 35 -10.85 -7.99 -9.16
C GLN A 35 -10.00 -6.72 -9.21
N VAL A 36 -10.09 -6.01 -10.31
CA VAL A 36 -9.52 -4.67 -10.47
C VAL A 36 -10.63 -3.74 -10.94
N ALA A 37 -10.93 -2.72 -10.13
CA ALA A 37 -11.82 -1.67 -10.56
C ALA A 37 -11.01 -0.56 -11.25
N ILE A 38 -11.57 -0.01 -12.33
CA ILE A 38 -10.96 1.05 -13.13
C ILE A 38 -11.92 2.23 -13.19
N TYR A 39 -11.48 3.39 -12.74
CA TYR A 39 -12.15 4.65 -13.00
C TYR A 39 -11.72 5.19 -14.36
N LEU A 40 -12.70 5.45 -15.21
CA LEU A 40 -12.56 6.09 -16.53
C LEU A 40 -13.17 7.50 -16.47
N PRO A 41 -12.44 8.54 -16.93
CA PRO A 41 -12.94 9.91 -16.89
C PRO A 41 -14.17 10.14 -17.79
N ASP A 42 -14.90 11.21 -17.54
CA ASP A 42 -16.18 11.53 -18.16
C ASP A 42 -16.15 11.72 -19.69
N ASP A 43 -14.98 12.02 -20.24
CA ASP A 43 -14.76 12.20 -21.67
C ASP A 43 -14.15 10.97 -22.37
N TYR A 44 -13.93 9.88 -21.64
CA TYR A 44 -13.24 8.70 -22.15
C TYR A 44 -13.85 8.16 -23.46
N ASP A 45 -15.18 8.12 -23.58
CA ASP A 45 -15.84 7.61 -24.78
C ASP A 45 -16.00 8.68 -25.88
N ASN A 46 -15.69 9.94 -25.59
CA ASN A 46 -15.94 11.07 -26.48
C ASN A 46 -14.70 11.52 -27.26
N ASN A 47 -13.55 10.93 -27.00
CA ASN A 47 -12.29 11.23 -27.68
C ASN A 47 -11.44 9.96 -27.87
N ALA A 48 -10.28 10.09 -28.50
CA ALA A 48 -9.35 9.00 -28.75
C ALA A 48 -8.02 9.19 -27.99
N ASP A 49 -8.01 10.07 -26.98
CA ASP A 49 -6.79 10.37 -26.22
C ASP A 49 -6.39 9.21 -25.30
N ASP A 50 -5.11 9.05 -25.10
CA ASP A 50 -4.55 8.16 -24.08
C ASP A 50 -4.32 8.94 -22.78
N TYR A 51 -4.64 8.31 -21.66
CA TYR A 51 -4.61 8.91 -20.33
C TYR A 51 -3.42 8.39 -19.50
N PRO A 52 -2.82 9.20 -18.64
CA PRO A 52 -1.91 8.69 -17.63
C PRO A 52 -2.65 7.79 -16.64
N LEU A 53 -1.95 6.78 -16.10
CA LEU A 53 -2.48 5.81 -15.16
C LEU A 53 -2.00 6.11 -13.74
N LEU A 54 -2.93 6.17 -12.80
CA LEU A 54 -2.64 6.13 -11.37
C LEU A 54 -3.13 4.81 -10.78
N VAL A 55 -2.38 4.22 -9.87
CA VAL A 55 -2.76 2.99 -9.16
C VAL A 55 -2.86 3.29 -7.67
N ASP A 56 -4.01 2.99 -7.09
CA ASP A 56 -4.34 3.19 -5.67
C ASP A 56 -4.17 1.89 -4.90
N ILE A 57 -3.15 1.82 -4.06
CA ILE A 57 -2.92 0.71 -3.14
C ILE A 57 -3.22 1.16 -1.70
N VAL A 58 -3.97 0.33 -0.99
CA VAL A 58 -4.63 0.75 0.25
C VAL A 58 -3.92 0.23 1.51
N GLY A 59 -4.30 0.76 2.67
CA GLY A 59 -3.80 0.30 3.97
C GLY A 59 -4.33 -1.08 4.37
N PHE A 60 -3.82 -1.61 5.48
CA PHE A 60 -4.02 -2.99 5.95
C PHE A 60 -5.48 -3.44 6.05
N THR A 61 -6.39 -2.56 6.41
CA THR A 61 -7.82 -2.88 6.62
C THR A 61 -8.70 -2.63 5.41
N GLY A 62 -8.12 -2.40 4.23
CA GLY A 62 -8.84 -2.00 3.02
C GLY A 62 -8.57 -2.87 1.80
N SER A 63 -9.41 -2.68 0.80
CA SER A 63 -9.22 -3.11 -0.57
C SER A 63 -9.35 -1.89 -1.49
N GLY A 64 -8.65 -1.86 -2.62
CA GLY A 64 -8.79 -0.80 -3.62
C GLY A 64 -10.25 -0.59 -4.04
N LEU A 65 -11.02 -1.67 -4.11
CA LEU A 65 -12.47 -1.61 -4.41
C LEU A 65 -13.23 -0.69 -3.43
N GLY A 66 -12.83 -0.63 -2.17
CA GLY A 66 -13.45 0.22 -1.15
C GLY A 66 -13.27 1.72 -1.40
N HIS A 67 -12.24 2.13 -2.13
CA HIS A 67 -11.98 3.54 -2.46
C HIS A 67 -12.85 4.09 -3.58
N THR A 68 -13.58 3.22 -4.29
CA THR A 68 -14.56 3.61 -5.33
C THR A 68 -15.92 3.98 -4.76
N GLY A 69 -16.23 3.53 -3.53
CA GLY A 69 -17.54 3.65 -2.90
C GLY A 69 -17.81 5.01 -2.25
N TRP A 70 -19.10 5.30 -2.04
CA TRP A 70 -19.56 6.48 -1.30
C TRP A 70 -18.96 6.54 0.11
N LYS A 71 -18.57 7.74 0.55
CA LYS A 71 -17.95 7.98 1.85
C LYS A 71 -18.66 9.11 2.60
N ALA A 72 -19.11 8.81 3.82
CA ALA A 72 -19.74 9.82 4.69
C ALA A 72 -18.73 10.91 5.07
N PHE A 73 -19.13 12.18 4.98
CA PHE A 73 -18.31 13.35 5.31
C PHE A 73 -16.95 13.39 4.58
N GLY A 74 -16.90 12.85 3.37
CA GLY A 74 -15.70 12.75 2.56
C GLY A 74 -16.00 12.60 1.09
N GLU A 75 -15.05 12.05 0.37
CA GLU A 75 -15.10 11.76 -1.07
C GLU A 75 -14.56 10.36 -1.32
N SER A 76 -15.13 9.65 -2.31
CA SER A 76 -14.42 8.55 -2.94
C SER A 76 -13.23 9.09 -3.75
N VAL A 77 -12.28 8.23 -4.12
CA VAL A 77 -11.16 8.65 -4.96
C VAL A 77 -11.63 9.14 -6.33
N PRO A 78 -12.60 8.50 -7.03
CA PRO A 78 -13.19 9.06 -8.24
C PRO A 78 -13.78 10.46 -8.08
N GLN A 79 -14.55 10.72 -7.01
CA GLN A 79 -15.08 12.06 -6.72
C GLN A 79 -13.97 13.09 -6.53
N ARG A 80 -12.89 12.70 -5.83
CA ARG A 80 -11.72 13.54 -5.58
C ARG A 80 -11.00 13.89 -6.88
N VAL A 81 -10.74 12.90 -7.72
CA VAL A 81 -10.10 13.10 -9.03
C VAL A 81 -10.91 14.09 -9.87
N GLU A 82 -12.22 13.89 -10.01
CA GLU A 82 -13.06 14.80 -10.79
C GLU A 82 -13.11 16.21 -10.21
N ARG A 83 -13.13 16.34 -8.88
CA ARG A 83 -13.07 17.66 -8.24
C ARG A 83 -11.74 18.35 -8.54
N LEU A 84 -10.62 17.64 -8.43
CA LEU A 84 -9.29 18.20 -8.71
C LEU A 84 -9.12 18.60 -10.18
N VAL A 85 -9.71 17.83 -11.11
CA VAL A 85 -9.75 18.17 -12.53
C VAL A 85 -10.60 19.43 -12.77
N ARG A 86 -11.79 19.51 -12.17
CA ARG A 86 -12.67 20.68 -12.25
C ARG A 86 -12.05 21.94 -11.65
N GLU A 87 -11.23 21.79 -10.62
CA GLU A 87 -10.47 22.85 -9.96
C GLU A 87 -9.17 23.21 -10.72
N GLU A 88 -8.92 22.59 -11.86
CA GLU A 88 -7.72 22.77 -12.70
C GLU A 88 -6.40 22.48 -11.96
N LYS A 89 -6.43 21.65 -10.92
CA LYS A 89 -5.25 21.23 -10.16
C LYS A 89 -4.50 20.09 -10.82
N MET A 90 -5.21 19.28 -11.61
CA MET A 90 -4.66 18.20 -12.43
C MET A 90 -5.52 18.00 -13.67
N GLY A 91 -5.01 17.27 -14.65
CA GLY A 91 -5.79 16.80 -15.78
C GLY A 91 -6.43 15.43 -15.52
N ARG A 92 -7.14 14.93 -16.52
CA ARG A 92 -7.81 13.64 -16.46
C ARG A 92 -6.83 12.48 -16.42
N VAL A 93 -7.18 11.47 -15.65
CA VAL A 93 -6.40 10.25 -15.46
C VAL A 93 -7.32 9.03 -15.43
N ILE A 94 -6.79 7.88 -15.76
CA ILE A 94 -7.37 6.58 -15.41
C ILE A 94 -6.84 6.21 -14.01
N VAL A 95 -7.69 5.66 -13.14
CA VAL A 95 -7.26 5.17 -11.84
C VAL A 95 -7.63 3.70 -11.69
N ALA A 96 -6.66 2.87 -11.33
CA ALA A 96 -6.85 1.46 -11.03
C ALA A 96 -6.91 1.21 -9.51
N PHE A 97 -7.83 0.35 -9.10
CA PHE A 97 -8.10 -0.03 -7.71
C PHE A 97 -8.04 -1.55 -7.58
N PRO A 98 -6.85 -2.14 -7.40
CA PRO A 98 -6.73 -3.59 -7.28
C PRO A 98 -7.27 -4.10 -5.94
N ASP A 99 -7.90 -5.26 -5.98
CA ASP A 99 -8.19 -6.03 -4.78
C ASP A 99 -6.99 -6.91 -4.42
N CYS A 100 -6.26 -6.49 -3.39
CA CYS A 100 -5.11 -7.20 -2.85
C CYS A 100 -5.35 -7.68 -1.40
N PHE A 101 -6.60 -7.78 -0.96
CA PHE A 101 -6.94 -8.23 0.39
C PHE A 101 -6.78 -9.76 0.52
N THR A 102 -6.33 -10.22 1.70
CA THR A 102 -6.08 -11.64 2.00
C THR A 102 -6.82 -12.08 3.24
N SER A 103 -6.84 -13.39 3.55
CA SER A 103 -7.40 -13.90 4.81
C SER A 103 -6.62 -13.45 6.06
N LEU A 104 -5.37 -13.02 5.91
CA LEU A 104 -4.63 -12.35 6.99
C LEU A 104 -4.85 -10.82 7.03
N GLY A 105 -5.74 -10.27 6.22
CA GLY A 105 -6.00 -8.85 6.10
C GLY A 105 -5.37 -8.23 4.84
N GLY A 106 -4.97 -6.96 4.90
CA GLY A 106 -4.21 -6.31 3.83
C GLY A 106 -2.81 -6.90 3.70
N ASN A 107 -2.11 -6.49 2.65
CA ASN A 107 -0.72 -6.91 2.46
C ASN A 107 0.21 -5.73 2.23
N GLN A 108 1.51 -6.01 2.13
CA GLN A 108 2.55 -5.00 1.95
C GLN A 108 2.96 -4.83 0.48
N TYR A 109 2.24 -5.45 -0.45
CA TYR A 109 2.44 -5.33 -1.91
C TYR A 109 3.81 -5.81 -2.39
N ILE A 110 4.44 -6.72 -1.64
CA ILE A 110 5.67 -7.43 -2.00
C ILE A 110 5.40 -8.92 -2.19
N ASN A 111 6.35 -9.64 -2.76
CA ASN A 111 6.24 -11.07 -2.95
C ASN A 111 6.47 -11.82 -1.63
N SER A 112 5.63 -12.81 -1.36
CA SER A 112 5.74 -13.72 -0.22
C SER A 112 5.35 -15.14 -0.62
N SER A 113 6.12 -16.12 -0.16
CA SER A 113 5.79 -17.55 -0.38
C SER A 113 4.57 -18.01 0.43
N VAL A 114 4.02 -17.18 1.30
CA VAL A 114 2.82 -17.43 2.10
C VAL A 114 1.63 -16.65 1.57
N MET A 115 1.80 -15.34 1.41
CA MET A 115 0.72 -14.42 1.05
C MET A 115 0.43 -14.38 -0.46
N GLY A 116 1.37 -14.84 -1.29
CA GLY A 116 1.36 -14.69 -2.75
C GLY A 116 2.33 -13.62 -3.25
N ASN A 117 2.65 -13.64 -4.54
CA ASN A 117 3.58 -12.71 -5.17
C ASN A 117 2.87 -11.44 -5.63
N TRP A 118 2.53 -10.56 -4.68
CA TRP A 118 1.71 -9.39 -4.95
C TRP A 118 2.41 -8.30 -5.76
N ALA A 119 3.74 -8.20 -5.69
CA ALA A 119 4.48 -7.30 -6.56
C ALA A 119 4.40 -7.75 -8.03
N ASP A 120 4.58 -9.05 -8.28
CA ASP A 120 4.45 -9.63 -9.63
C ASP A 120 3.01 -9.51 -10.15
N PHE A 121 2.01 -9.71 -9.27
CA PHE A 121 0.61 -9.47 -9.63
C PHE A 121 0.39 -8.04 -10.14
N LEU A 122 0.89 -7.04 -9.41
CA LEU A 122 0.71 -5.64 -9.79
C LEU A 122 1.46 -5.30 -11.07
N VAL A 123 2.73 -5.72 -11.18
CA VAL A 123 3.64 -5.28 -12.24
C VAL A 123 3.51 -6.13 -13.50
N ASP A 124 3.48 -7.46 -13.34
CA ASP A 124 3.61 -8.37 -14.48
C ASP A 124 2.25 -8.88 -14.99
N GLU A 125 1.19 -8.80 -14.18
CA GLU A 125 -0.14 -9.27 -14.57
C GLU A 125 -1.15 -8.13 -14.72
N MET A 126 -1.28 -7.24 -13.73
CA MET A 126 -2.30 -6.20 -13.72
C MET A 126 -1.97 -5.08 -14.73
N LEU A 127 -0.76 -4.51 -14.67
CA LEU A 127 -0.40 -3.41 -15.56
C LEU A 127 -0.54 -3.76 -17.05
N PRO A 128 -0.02 -4.91 -17.56
CA PRO A 128 -0.22 -5.30 -18.95
C PRO A 128 -1.69 -5.47 -19.35
N GLN A 129 -2.52 -6.02 -18.46
CA GLN A 129 -3.94 -6.20 -18.75
C GLN A 129 -4.70 -4.87 -18.77
N ILE A 130 -4.30 -3.88 -17.98
CA ILE A 130 -4.87 -2.53 -18.05
C ILE A 130 -4.48 -1.87 -19.38
N GLU A 131 -3.23 -2.00 -19.80
CA GLU A 131 -2.76 -1.44 -21.08
C GLU A 131 -3.42 -2.07 -22.31
N ASP A 132 -3.74 -3.36 -22.24
CA ASP A 132 -4.44 -4.05 -23.32
C ASP A 132 -5.93 -3.65 -23.43
N ARG A 133 -6.55 -3.31 -22.31
CA ARG A 133 -8.01 -3.05 -22.24
C ARG A 133 -8.38 -1.58 -22.37
N TYR A 134 -7.51 -0.69 -21.92
CA TYR A 134 -7.82 0.74 -21.77
C TYR A 134 -6.80 1.62 -22.46
N ARG A 135 -7.22 2.79 -22.91
CA ARG A 135 -6.37 3.79 -23.51
C ARG A 135 -5.51 4.48 -22.44
N VAL A 136 -4.49 3.78 -21.98
CA VAL A 136 -3.46 4.34 -21.11
C VAL A 136 -2.22 4.67 -21.91
N ARG A 137 -1.54 5.75 -21.53
CA ARG A 137 -0.25 6.09 -22.11
C ARG A 137 0.75 5.00 -21.76
N SER A 138 1.38 4.43 -22.77
CA SER A 138 2.37 3.36 -22.59
C SER A 138 3.63 3.84 -21.84
N GLY A 139 4.27 2.90 -21.14
CA GLY A 139 5.54 3.11 -20.46
C GLY A 139 5.43 3.66 -19.05
N ARG A 140 6.42 3.32 -18.24
CA ARG A 140 6.51 3.69 -16.82
C ARG A 140 6.34 5.19 -16.57
N GLU A 141 6.80 6.01 -17.52
CA GLU A 141 6.82 7.47 -17.46
C GLU A 141 5.44 8.09 -17.21
N SER A 142 4.39 7.37 -17.59
CA SER A 142 2.99 7.81 -17.49
C SER A 142 2.22 7.09 -16.41
N ARG A 143 2.91 6.33 -15.53
CA ARG A 143 2.31 5.56 -14.44
C ARG A 143 2.71 6.11 -13.08
N GLY A 144 1.71 6.35 -12.22
CA GLY A 144 1.90 6.74 -10.83
C GLY A 144 1.31 5.71 -9.87
N LEU A 145 2.00 5.46 -8.75
CA LEU A 145 1.55 4.59 -7.67
C LEU A 145 1.39 5.41 -6.40
N PHE A 146 0.28 5.26 -5.68
CA PHE A 146 0.09 5.94 -4.41
C PHE A 146 -0.64 5.06 -3.39
N GLY A 147 -0.38 5.33 -2.14
CA GLY A 147 -1.04 4.60 -1.07
C GLY A 147 -0.76 5.16 0.32
N LYS A 148 -1.49 4.63 1.29
CA LYS A 148 -1.40 5.02 2.70
C LYS A 148 -1.11 3.80 3.57
N SER A 149 -0.34 3.99 4.67
CA SER A 149 -0.04 2.91 5.64
C SER A 149 0.67 1.75 4.93
N SER A 150 0.15 0.52 4.99
CA SER A 150 0.66 -0.59 4.17
C SER A 150 0.74 -0.24 2.67
N GLY A 151 -0.23 0.51 2.13
CA GLY A 151 -0.16 1.03 0.76
C GLY A 151 0.92 2.09 0.58
N GLY A 152 1.19 2.91 1.60
CA GLY A 152 2.32 3.84 1.60
C GLY A 152 3.66 3.12 1.61
N TYR A 153 3.78 2.06 2.41
CA TYR A 153 4.93 1.16 2.38
C TYR A 153 5.09 0.51 0.99
N GLY A 154 3.99 -0.05 0.45
CA GLY A 154 4.01 -0.62 -0.89
C GLY A 154 4.49 0.39 -1.94
N ALA A 155 4.00 1.63 -1.89
CA ALA A 155 4.42 2.67 -2.84
C ALA A 155 5.91 2.97 -2.75
N ILE A 156 6.48 3.16 -1.54
CA ILE A 156 7.91 3.45 -1.39
C ILE A 156 8.78 2.26 -1.79
N VAL A 157 8.40 1.04 -1.41
CA VAL A 157 9.16 -0.17 -1.76
C VAL A 157 9.09 -0.46 -3.26
N HIS A 158 7.95 -0.21 -3.91
CA HIS A 158 7.86 -0.29 -5.37
C HIS A 158 8.77 0.73 -6.06
N GLY A 159 8.88 1.95 -5.55
CA GLY A 159 9.87 2.91 -6.03
C GLY A 159 11.32 2.47 -5.83
N MET A 160 11.58 1.70 -4.77
CA MET A 160 12.90 1.19 -4.43
C MET A 160 13.31 -0.05 -5.24
N LEU A 161 12.38 -0.99 -5.48
CA LEU A 161 12.69 -2.31 -6.04
C LEU A 161 12.10 -2.54 -7.44
N TYR A 162 11.04 -1.83 -7.81
CA TYR A 162 10.28 -2.03 -9.05
C TYR A 162 10.14 -0.72 -9.85
N ALA A 163 11.17 0.13 -9.79
CA ALA A 163 11.15 1.44 -10.45
C ALA A 163 10.91 1.39 -11.96
N ASP A 164 11.20 0.27 -12.61
CA ASP A 164 10.92 0.07 -14.04
C ASP A 164 9.43 0.01 -14.38
N ALA A 165 8.56 -0.17 -13.37
CA ALA A 165 7.12 -0.15 -13.55
C ALA A 165 6.51 1.26 -13.38
N TRP A 166 7.15 2.16 -12.64
CA TRP A 166 6.57 3.40 -12.14
C TRP A 166 7.38 4.65 -12.51
N GLY A 167 6.70 5.70 -12.98
CA GLY A 167 7.32 7.00 -13.21
C GLY A 167 7.36 7.88 -11.96
N ALA A 168 6.33 7.80 -11.13
CA ALA A 168 6.26 8.56 -9.89
C ALA A 168 5.50 7.79 -8.80
N ILE A 169 5.85 8.03 -7.54
CA ILE A 169 5.18 7.41 -6.39
C ILE A 169 4.80 8.42 -5.32
N ALA A 170 3.76 8.11 -4.54
CA ALA A 170 3.37 8.87 -3.37
C ALA A 170 3.12 7.95 -2.16
N CYS A 171 3.88 8.16 -1.11
CA CYS A 171 3.83 7.43 0.15
C CYS A 171 3.19 8.29 1.23
N HIS A 172 1.98 7.94 1.67
CA HIS A 172 1.29 8.57 2.79
C HIS A 172 1.43 7.72 4.04
N SER A 173 2.14 8.22 5.04
CA SER A 173 2.31 7.54 6.34
C SER A 173 2.64 6.05 6.17
N GLY A 174 3.62 5.73 5.31
CA GLY A 174 4.05 4.35 5.05
C GLY A 174 4.91 3.80 6.18
N ASP A 175 4.86 2.47 6.35
CA ASP A 175 5.64 1.77 7.37
C ASP A 175 7.14 1.83 7.02
N MET A 176 7.95 2.34 7.92
CA MET A 176 9.41 2.39 7.81
C MET A 176 10.04 2.64 9.18
N ALA A 177 11.30 2.30 9.35
CA ALA A 177 11.99 2.21 10.64
C ALA A 177 11.33 1.16 11.55
N PHE A 178 11.38 -0.10 11.13
CA PHE A 178 10.68 -1.23 11.74
C PHE A 178 10.95 -1.41 13.22
N ASP A 179 12.13 -1.00 13.72
CA ASP A 179 12.42 -0.96 15.15
C ASP A 179 11.44 -0.10 15.96
N TRP A 180 10.88 0.95 15.36
CA TRP A 180 9.89 1.82 15.99
C TRP A 180 8.46 1.37 15.73
N VAL A 181 8.19 0.84 14.53
CA VAL A 181 6.84 0.49 14.08
C VAL A 181 6.37 -0.83 14.68
N TYR A 182 7.20 -1.87 14.68
CA TYR A 182 6.74 -3.23 15.00
C TYR A 182 7.21 -3.77 16.34
N ARG A 183 8.44 -3.44 16.79
CA ARG A 183 9.00 -4.06 18.00
C ARG A 183 8.16 -3.85 19.26
N ASN A 184 7.55 -2.68 19.40
CA ASN A 184 6.70 -2.38 20.54
C ASN A 184 5.38 -3.16 20.55
N ASP A 185 5.03 -3.79 19.45
CA ASP A 185 3.78 -4.52 19.30
C ASP A 185 3.94 -6.02 19.49
N PHE A 186 5.16 -6.56 19.43
CA PHE A 186 5.39 -7.99 19.71
C PHE A 186 4.93 -8.41 21.10
N PRO A 187 5.28 -7.71 22.23
CA PRO A 187 4.79 -8.10 23.54
C PRO A 187 3.26 -8.07 23.63
N LYS A 188 2.60 -7.10 23.00
CA LYS A 188 1.14 -7.02 22.98
C LYS A 188 0.50 -8.17 22.22
N THR A 189 1.11 -8.53 21.08
CA THR A 189 0.67 -9.65 20.24
C THR A 189 0.83 -10.97 20.99
N VAL A 190 1.97 -11.21 21.62
CA VAL A 190 2.24 -12.41 22.43
C VAL A 190 1.23 -12.52 23.57
N MET A 191 1.04 -11.47 24.38
CA MET A 191 0.03 -11.46 25.46
C MET A 191 -1.39 -11.69 24.94
N HIS A 192 -1.73 -11.18 23.74
CA HIS A 192 -3.04 -11.44 23.16
C HIS A 192 -3.20 -12.89 22.73
N LEU A 193 -2.17 -13.50 22.16
CA LEU A 193 -2.16 -14.91 21.74
C LEU A 193 -2.20 -15.88 22.94
N GLU A 194 -1.77 -15.50 24.14
CA GLU A 194 -1.90 -16.30 25.35
C GLU A 194 -3.36 -16.72 25.63
N GLN A 195 -4.36 -15.92 25.21
CA GLN A 195 -5.78 -16.25 25.33
C GLN A 195 -6.18 -17.45 24.46
N TYR A 196 -5.29 -17.85 23.56
CA TYR A 196 -5.43 -18.97 22.62
C TYR A 196 -4.31 -20.00 22.83
N ASP A 197 -3.77 -20.09 24.05
CA ASP A 197 -2.67 -20.97 24.43
C ASP A 197 -1.39 -20.74 23.58
N GLY A 198 -1.22 -19.53 23.04
CA GLY A 198 -0.11 -19.19 22.12
C GLY A 198 -0.24 -19.82 20.73
N ASP A 199 -1.34 -20.51 20.43
CA ASP A 199 -1.55 -21.22 19.17
C ASP A 199 -2.20 -20.29 18.11
N ILE A 200 -1.41 -19.99 17.08
CA ILE A 200 -1.84 -19.14 15.97
C ILE A 200 -3.00 -19.76 15.20
N ALA A 201 -3.04 -21.10 15.06
CA ALA A 201 -4.13 -21.76 14.36
C ALA A 201 -5.45 -21.62 15.14
N VAL A 202 -5.41 -21.77 16.47
CA VAL A 202 -6.58 -21.56 17.35
C VAL A 202 -7.04 -20.10 17.29
N PHE A 203 -6.12 -19.13 17.31
CA PHE A 203 -6.44 -17.72 17.14
C PHE A 203 -7.15 -17.47 15.80
N MET A 204 -6.59 -17.96 14.70
CA MET A 204 -7.15 -17.75 13.35
C MET A 204 -8.53 -18.42 13.20
N GLU A 205 -8.71 -19.65 13.71
CA GLU A 205 -10.02 -20.28 13.75
C GLU A 205 -11.05 -19.48 14.55
N ASN A 206 -10.62 -18.83 15.63
CA ASN A 206 -11.50 -17.96 16.40
C ASN A 206 -11.89 -16.69 15.61
N ILE A 207 -10.93 -16.07 14.91
CA ILE A 207 -11.20 -14.94 14.04
C ILE A 207 -12.24 -15.31 12.96
N GLU A 208 -12.06 -16.42 12.28
CA GLU A 208 -12.98 -16.90 11.22
C GLU A 208 -14.41 -17.16 11.74
N LYS A 209 -14.53 -17.65 12.98
CA LYS A 209 -15.82 -17.92 13.63
C LYS A 209 -16.46 -16.68 14.26
N SER A 210 -15.69 -15.63 14.46
CA SER A 210 -16.13 -14.42 15.14
C SER A 210 -17.10 -13.60 14.30
N ARG A 211 -18.13 -13.06 14.93
CA ARG A 211 -19.06 -12.11 14.30
C ARG A 211 -18.50 -10.69 14.22
N LYS A 212 -17.45 -10.40 14.96
CA LYS A 212 -16.82 -9.11 15.07
C LYS A 212 -15.37 -9.30 15.51
N ILE A 213 -14.47 -8.66 14.80
CA ILE A 213 -13.05 -8.59 15.17
C ILE A 213 -12.86 -7.42 16.14
N SER A 214 -12.21 -7.65 17.27
CA SER A 214 -11.83 -6.60 18.22
C SER A 214 -10.64 -5.78 17.71
N GLY A 215 -10.32 -4.67 18.37
CA GLY A 215 -9.13 -3.89 18.05
C GLY A 215 -7.84 -4.67 18.32
N ASP A 216 -7.81 -5.45 19.40
CA ASP A 216 -6.64 -6.26 19.78
C ASP A 216 -6.47 -7.46 18.82
N ASP A 217 -7.57 -8.12 18.41
CA ASP A 217 -7.52 -9.15 17.36
C ASP A 217 -6.96 -8.59 16.05
N MET A 218 -7.46 -7.42 15.63
CA MET A 218 -7.00 -6.77 14.40
C MET A 218 -5.51 -6.42 14.48
N HIS A 219 -5.05 -5.97 15.65
CA HIS A 219 -3.65 -5.63 15.87
C HIS A 219 -2.75 -6.86 15.84
N ALA A 220 -3.15 -7.94 16.53
CA ALA A 220 -2.44 -9.21 16.47
C ALA A 220 -2.40 -9.76 15.04
N LEU A 221 -3.56 -9.77 14.33
CA LEU A 221 -3.64 -10.21 12.94
C LEU A 221 -2.70 -9.41 12.03
N MET A 222 -2.58 -8.11 12.24
CA MET A 222 -1.65 -7.28 11.47
C MET A 222 -0.20 -7.73 11.67
N ILE A 223 0.23 -8.00 12.90
CA ILE A 223 1.60 -8.48 13.17
C ILE A 223 1.84 -9.87 12.58
N LEU A 224 0.86 -10.78 12.63
CA LEU A 224 0.94 -12.10 12.00
C LEU A 224 1.06 -11.97 10.45
N ALA A 225 0.31 -11.07 9.85
CA ALA A 225 0.40 -10.79 8.42
C ALA A 225 1.78 -10.21 8.03
N MET A 226 2.36 -9.34 8.87
CA MET A 226 3.72 -8.83 8.65
C MET A 226 4.75 -9.96 8.75
N ALA A 227 4.60 -10.88 9.71
CA ALA A 227 5.46 -12.05 9.82
C ALA A 227 5.39 -12.93 8.56
N ALA A 228 4.18 -13.25 8.09
CA ALA A 228 3.94 -14.01 6.86
C ALA A 228 4.47 -13.29 5.60
N THR A 229 4.63 -11.98 5.66
CA THR A 229 5.13 -11.16 4.55
C THR A 229 6.64 -11.04 4.56
N TYR A 230 7.25 -10.63 5.69
CA TYR A 230 8.67 -10.28 5.76
C TYR A 230 9.60 -11.45 6.04
N ASP A 231 9.13 -12.48 6.75
CA ASP A 231 9.87 -13.73 7.01
C ASP A 231 8.93 -14.93 6.91
N PRO A 232 8.40 -15.23 5.70
CA PRO A 232 7.43 -16.29 5.49
C PRO A 232 8.00 -17.65 5.90
N ALA A 233 7.20 -18.45 6.64
CA ALA A 233 7.56 -19.78 7.11
C ALA A 233 6.48 -20.82 6.67
N PRO A 234 6.45 -21.24 5.40
CA PRO A 234 5.36 -22.04 4.82
C PRO A 234 5.06 -23.37 5.55
N ASP A 235 6.02 -23.88 6.28
CA ASP A 235 5.89 -25.14 7.06
C ASP A 235 5.17 -24.95 8.42
N LEU A 236 4.91 -23.70 8.82
CA LEU A 236 4.22 -23.36 10.05
C LEU A 236 2.74 -22.99 9.79
N PRO A 237 1.87 -23.04 10.82
CA PRO A 237 0.48 -22.62 10.68
C PRO A 237 0.36 -21.20 10.11
N TYR A 238 -0.44 -21.03 9.05
CA TYR A 238 -0.60 -19.80 8.28
C TYR A 238 0.72 -19.19 7.76
N GLY A 239 1.81 -19.97 7.76
CA GLY A 239 3.13 -19.52 7.33
C GLY A 239 3.76 -18.46 8.24
N VAL A 240 3.32 -18.37 9.48
CA VAL A 240 3.69 -17.30 10.42
C VAL A 240 4.79 -17.79 11.37
N ARG A 241 5.84 -16.97 11.47
CA ARG A 241 6.88 -17.07 12.48
C ARG A 241 7.17 -15.68 13.05
N LEU A 242 6.89 -15.48 14.32
CA LEU A 242 7.24 -14.23 14.98
C LEU A 242 8.75 -14.16 15.26
N PRO A 243 9.37 -12.98 15.15
CA PRO A 243 10.80 -12.78 15.46
C PRO A 243 11.06 -12.61 16.96
N VAL A 244 10.23 -13.24 17.79
CA VAL A 244 10.33 -13.22 19.25
C VAL A 244 9.98 -14.59 19.83
N ASP A 245 10.55 -14.89 20.97
CA ASP A 245 10.11 -15.99 21.81
C ASP A 245 8.69 -15.73 22.32
N THR A 246 7.78 -16.70 22.17
CA THR A 246 6.37 -16.51 22.50
C THR A 246 6.03 -16.63 23.99
N GLU A 247 7.00 -17.01 24.85
CA GLU A 247 6.85 -17.05 26.32
C GLU A 247 7.43 -15.77 26.96
N THR A 248 8.63 -15.37 26.52
CA THR A 248 9.39 -14.27 27.14
C THR A 248 9.30 -12.97 26.37
N SER A 249 8.84 -13.01 25.10
CA SER A 249 8.93 -11.89 24.14
C SER A 249 10.35 -11.41 23.86
N GLU A 250 11.37 -12.25 24.18
CA GLU A 250 12.75 -11.95 23.83
C GLU A 250 12.91 -11.96 22.30
N LEU A 251 13.59 -10.92 21.78
CA LEU A 251 13.79 -10.75 20.34
C LEU A 251 14.83 -11.76 19.82
N ASP A 252 14.47 -12.55 18.82
CA ASP A 252 15.41 -13.33 18.02
C ASP A 252 16.04 -12.39 16.97
N SER A 253 17.32 -12.08 17.16
CA SER A 253 18.03 -11.13 16.29
C SER A 253 18.22 -11.63 14.86
N ASP A 254 18.30 -12.94 14.66
CA ASP A 254 18.49 -13.53 13.33
C ASP A 254 17.17 -13.48 12.53
N LEU A 255 16.05 -13.78 13.18
CA LEU A 255 14.73 -13.64 12.57
C LEU A 255 14.39 -12.16 12.34
N TRP A 256 14.70 -11.29 13.31
CA TRP A 256 14.46 -9.86 13.16
C TRP A 256 15.28 -9.24 12.02
N SER A 257 16.50 -9.69 11.80
CA SER A 257 17.32 -9.21 10.69
C SER A 257 16.69 -9.45 9.32
N ARG A 258 15.89 -10.51 9.17
CA ARG A 258 15.16 -10.81 7.92
C ARG A 258 14.04 -9.80 7.66
N TRP A 259 13.33 -9.38 8.72
CA TRP A 259 12.35 -8.27 8.60
C TRP A 259 13.05 -6.98 8.19
N LEU A 260 14.19 -6.68 8.79
CA LEU A 260 14.94 -5.46 8.49
C LEU A 260 15.46 -5.40 7.05
N GLU A 261 15.58 -6.52 6.37
CA GLU A 261 15.90 -6.53 4.93
C GLU A 261 14.83 -5.84 4.07
N TRP A 262 13.60 -5.74 4.58
CA TRP A 262 12.45 -5.11 3.94
C TRP A 262 12.17 -3.69 4.44
N ASP A 263 12.87 -3.25 5.49
CA ASP A 263 12.70 -1.89 5.99
C ASP A 263 13.24 -0.86 4.99
N PRO A 264 12.42 0.12 4.54
CA PRO A 264 12.87 1.19 3.66
C PRO A 264 14.14 1.92 4.13
N ILE A 265 14.35 2.01 5.46
CA ILE A 265 15.55 2.64 6.03
C ILE A 265 16.81 1.82 5.75
N ASN A 266 16.70 0.50 5.68
CA ASN A 266 17.83 -0.38 5.35
C ASN A 266 17.94 -0.59 3.83
N LEU A 267 16.79 -0.65 3.12
CA LEU A 267 16.78 -0.78 1.67
C LEU A 267 17.53 0.36 0.97
N ILE A 268 17.40 1.60 1.46
CA ILE A 268 18.03 2.77 0.85
C ILE A 268 19.56 2.75 0.89
N GLU A 269 20.16 1.89 1.71
CA GLU A 269 21.63 1.71 1.75
C GLU A 269 22.15 0.99 0.50
N ARG A 270 21.30 0.26 -0.22
CA ARG A 270 21.65 -0.49 -1.43
C ARG A 270 21.80 0.44 -2.63
N ILE A 271 22.90 0.32 -3.37
CA ILE A 271 23.22 1.21 -4.52
C ILE A 271 22.13 1.15 -5.59
N ASN A 272 21.66 -0.05 -5.94
CA ASN A 272 20.60 -0.22 -6.94
C ASN A 272 19.28 0.45 -6.51
N VAL A 273 18.95 0.44 -5.21
CA VAL A 273 17.77 1.13 -4.67
C VAL A 273 17.90 2.64 -4.83
N GLN A 274 19.10 3.18 -4.56
CA GLN A 274 19.38 4.61 -4.75
C GLN A 274 19.26 5.01 -6.23
N GLU A 275 19.75 4.17 -7.15
CA GLU A 275 19.64 4.38 -8.59
C GLU A 275 18.18 4.34 -9.04
N ASN A 276 17.40 3.39 -8.55
CA ASN A 276 15.98 3.27 -8.80
C ASN A 276 15.23 4.54 -8.36
N LEU A 277 15.43 4.99 -7.12
CA LEU A 277 14.78 6.21 -6.62
C LEU A 277 15.19 7.46 -7.41
N ARG A 278 16.46 7.57 -7.85
CA ARG A 278 16.92 8.67 -8.74
C ARG A 278 16.27 8.62 -10.11
N SER A 279 15.88 7.45 -10.58
CA SER A 279 15.27 7.26 -11.89
C SER A 279 13.80 7.67 -11.94
N LEU A 280 13.14 7.85 -10.78
CA LEU A 280 11.76 8.31 -10.70
C LEU A 280 11.65 9.78 -11.12
N LYS A 281 10.60 10.12 -11.83
CA LYS A 281 10.24 11.52 -12.13
C LYS A 281 9.69 12.25 -10.90
N GLY A 282 9.11 11.51 -9.96
CA GLY A 282 8.55 12.08 -8.73
C GLY A 282 8.52 11.08 -7.58
N LEU A 283 8.97 11.55 -6.43
CA LEU A 283 8.91 10.87 -5.15
C LEU A 283 8.26 11.81 -4.15
N PHE A 284 7.04 11.49 -3.70
CA PHE A 284 6.30 12.24 -2.69
C PHE A 284 6.17 11.41 -1.41
N ILE A 285 6.47 12.00 -0.27
CA ILE A 285 6.36 11.36 1.04
C ILE A 285 5.70 12.35 1.98
N ASP A 286 4.65 11.95 2.68
CA ASP A 286 4.12 12.72 3.79
C ASP A 286 3.73 11.86 4.99
N CYS A 287 3.65 12.50 6.17
CA CYS A 287 3.20 11.85 7.38
C CYS A 287 2.59 12.86 8.37
N GLY A 288 1.58 12.41 9.11
CA GLY A 288 0.99 13.18 10.20
C GLY A 288 1.96 13.32 11.37
N LYS A 289 2.12 14.56 11.90
CA LYS A 289 2.99 14.83 13.06
C LYS A 289 2.54 14.13 14.34
N GLN A 290 1.26 13.73 14.39
CA GLN A 290 0.65 13.05 15.53
C GLN A 290 0.26 11.60 15.18
N ASP A 291 0.95 11.01 14.20
CA ASP A 291 0.74 9.62 13.82
C ASP A 291 0.96 8.70 15.04
N GLN A 292 -0.10 7.99 15.43
CA GLN A 292 -0.11 7.19 16.65
C GLN A 292 0.72 5.91 16.56
N TYR A 293 1.13 5.53 15.35
CA TYR A 293 2.04 4.40 15.12
C TYR A 293 3.51 4.84 15.06
N GLY A 294 3.76 6.16 15.19
CA GLY A 294 5.12 6.70 15.16
C GLY A 294 5.77 6.74 13.78
N LEU A 295 4.99 6.56 12.70
CA LEU A 295 5.50 6.50 11.32
C LEU A 295 6.22 7.78 10.88
N VAL A 296 5.93 8.91 11.52
CA VAL A 296 6.61 10.17 11.26
C VAL A 296 8.13 10.09 11.53
N PHE A 297 8.56 9.25 12.46
CA PHE A 297 9.99 9.10 12.75
C PHE A 297 10.71 8.38 11.62
N GLY A 298 10.12 7.31 11.09
CA GLY A 298 10.64 6.61 9.91
C GLY A 298 10.66 7.52 8.68
N ALA A 299 9.59 8.28 8.44
CA ALA A 299 9.53 9.25 7.34
C ALA A 299 10.64 10.32 7.44
N ARG A 300 10.93 10.81 8.64
CA ARG A 300 12.04 11.75 8.88
C ARG A 300 13.41 11.11 8.67
N MET A 301 13.57 9.83 9.06
CA MET A 301 14.81 9.08 8.84
C MET A 301 15.06 8.90 7.35
N LEU A 302 14.04 8.44 6.60
CA LEU A 302 14.13 8.29 5.15
C LEU A 302 14.42 9.63 4.45
N LYS A 303 13.71 10.70 4.83
CA LYS A 303 13.98 12.04 4.30
C LYS A 303 15.43 12.46 4.49
N LYS A 304 15.97 12.26 5.70
CA LYS A 304 17.37 12.59 6.01
C LYS A 304 18.35 11.85 5.10
N GLU A 305 18.09 10.56 4.82
CA GLU A 305 18.93 9.77 3.92
C GLU A 305 18.79 10.19 2.46
N LEU A 306 17.56 10.51 1.99
CA LEU A 306 17.33 11.06 0.66
C LEU A 306 18.08 12.38 0.46
N ASP A 307 18.02 13.28 1.45
CA ASP A 307 18.79 14.54 1.44
C ASP A 307 20.30 14.29 1.35
N ARG A 308 20.81 13.38 2.18
CA ARG A 308 22.23 13.02 2.21
C ARG A 308 22.72 12.46 0.87
N LEU A 309 21.87 11.69 0.20
CA LEU A 309 22.16 11.05 -1.08
C LEU A 309 21.88 11.95 -2.29
N GLY A 310 21.31 13.15 -2.07
CA GLY A 310 20.91 14.06 -3.14
C GLY A 310 19.84 13.48 -4.05
N ILE A 311 18.91 12.68 -3.52
CA ILE A 311 17.77 12.11 -4.26
C ILE A 311 16.62 13.11 -4.20
N GLU A 312 16.15 13.56 -5.37
CA GLU A 312 15.04 14.52 -5.46
C GLU A 312 13.75 13.93 -4.88
N HIS A 313 13.11 14.64 -3.98
CA HIS A 313 11.84 14.24 -3.38
C HIS A 313 11.03 15.45 -2.87
N ALA A 314 9.73 15.28 -2.76
CA ALA A 314 8.84 16.16 -2.02
C ALA A 314 8.52 15.53 -0.66
N TYR A 315 8.67 16.29 0.42
CA TYR A 315 8.38 15.82 1.77
C TYR A 315 7.51 16.83 2.51
N GLU A 316 6.42 16.35 3.12
CA GLU A 316 5.54 17.18 3.94
C GLU A 316 5.18 16.52 5.26
N GLU A 317 5.08 17.32 6.32
CA GLU A 317 4.45 16.90 7.57
C GLU A 317 3.22 17.76 7.84
N PHE A 318 2.11 17.13 8.15
CA PHE A 318 0.86 17.81 8.43
C PHE A 318 0.39 17.61 9.88
N SER A 319 -0.44 18.54 10.37
CA SER A 319 -0.91 18.56 11.77
C SER A 319 -2.12 17.64 11.94
N ASP A 320 -1.91 16.32 11.85
CA ASP A 320 -2.93 15.29 12.05
C ASP A 320 -2.29 13.96 12.48
N ASN A 321 -3.14 12.96 12.76
CA ASN A 321 -2.75 11.59 13.11
C ASN A 321 -2.80 10.68 11.87
N HIS A 322 -2.81 9.33 12.06
CA HIS A 322 -2.87 8.35 10.98
C HIS A 322 -4.25 8.20 10.34
N SER A 323 -5.31 8.57 11.05
CA SER A 323 -6.68 8.22 10.67
C SER A 323 -7.31 9.25 9.75
N SER A 324 -8.07 8.78 8.73
CA SER A 324 -8.88 9.65 7.86
C SER A 324 -8.11 10.76 7.14
N ILE A 325 -6.89 10.48 6.74
CA ILE A 325 -5.98 11.43 6.06
C ILE A 325 -6.12 11.44 4.54
N ASP A 326 -7.17 10.87 3.98
CA ASP A 326 -7.39 10.79 2.53
C ASP A 326 -7.39 12.17 1.84
N TYR A 327 -7.66 13.26 2.59
CA TYR A 327 -7.55 14.63 2.08
C TYR A 327 -6.11 14.98 1.62
N ARG A 328 -5.10 14.21 2.03
CA ARG A 328 -3.73 14.37 1.57
C ARG A 328 -3.54 14.04 0.10
N MET A 329 -4.44 13.23 -0.45
CA MET A 329 -4.50 12.99 -1.90
C MET A 329 -4.75 14.28 -2.71
N ASP A 330 -5.30 15.35 -2.08
CA ASP A 330 -5.44 16.67 -2.72
C ASP A 330 -4.10 17.32 -3.07
N VAL A 331 -3.01 16.87 -2.42
CA VAL A 331 -1.64 17.30 -2.68
C VAL A 331 -0.92 16.30 -3.59
N SER A 332 -1.00 15.01 -3.25
CA SER A 332 -0.22 13.99 -3.96
C SER A 332 -0.73 13.66 -5.36
N LEU A 333 -2.06 13.64 -5.60
CA LEU A 333 -2.58 13.35 -6.94
C LEU A 333 -2.19 14.42 -7.98
N PRO A 334 -2.31 15.74 -7.71
CA PRO A 334 -1.77 16.76 -8.60
C PRO A 334 -0.25 16.64 -8.80
N TYR A 335 0.51 16.37 -7.74
CA TYR A 335 1.94 16.15 -7.82
C TYR A 335 2.29 14.99 -8.77
N LEU A 336 1.68 13.83 -8.57
CA LEU A 336 1.88 12.66 -9.42
C LEU A 336 1.54 12.98 -10.88
N TYR A 337 0.38 13.61 -11.11
CA TYR A 337 -0.06 14.00 -12.45
C TYR A 337 0.97 14.89 -13.14
N GLN A 338 1.46 15.94 -12.46
CA GLN A 338 2.49 16.84 -13.01
C GLN A 338 3.76 16.08 -13.39
N LYS A 339 4.23 15.20 -12.51
CA LYS A 339 5.47 14.45 -12.73
C LYS A 339 5.35 13.45 -13.88
N ILE A 340 4.26 12.69 -13.97
CA ILE A 340 4.06 11.68 -15.05
C ILE A 340 3.65 12.31 -16.39
N CYS A 341 3.16 13.55 -16.40
CA CYS A 341 2.85 14.28 -17.63
C CYS A 341 3.98 15.20 -18.09
N GLY A 342 5.02 15.40 -17.27
CA GLY A 342 6.16 16.27 -17.60
C GLY A 342 5.81 17.76 -17.65
N ILE A 343 4.91 18.21 -16.75
CA ILE A 343 4.41 19.59 -16.69
C ILE A 343 5.02 20.30 -15.48
#